data_6821d6a050630cdc6d83ca942e27ae35
#
_entry.id   6821d6a050630cdc6d83ca942e27ae35
#
_cell.length_a   1.000
_cell.length_b   1.000
_cell.length_c   1.000
_cell.angle_alpha   90.00
_cell.angle_beta   90.00
_cell.angle_gamma   90.00
#
_symmetry.space_group_name_H-M   'P 1'
#
loop_
_entity.id
_entity.type
_entity.pdbx_description
1 polymer ?
#
loop_
_entity_poly.entity_id
_entity_poly.type
_entity_poly.pdbx_seq_one_letter_code
_entity_poly.pdbx_strand_id
1 'polypeptide(L)'
;MKAVLLSGRWAGRTRRLGLEQAAKAAGKGAEAQAENVMLRDTIEFLVERLACAERRLRAAHLRKPYSLAERLHILWCIEYFGIPRRQVPKCFGVARSTVWRWLRRLQDGVGLCGRKCQQSMRRTSEELERLVWEMASANAGWGRRHIALMLGTLGIFLAASTVPNILLRPKPRSEGTPAAAAGKPEEKKPRQIVARYPNHVWSVDRTRVLPWGLWPTWALVAIDHFSRKVVASCPLEGPNAGWVVEALEEAFLRSGPPKHIITDQEGVFTGEVSGDLLWRWKVKQRFGAVGRHGSIAVTERVIRTLKYEWLRRVPVIRGLDHLEVLLAEFACYYSSWRPHTTLDGAVPERIHAGQHWQKPARTAKAVPAHIERRFFPETRVTAFRLANAA
;
A
#
# COMPACT_ATOMS: atom_id res chain seq x y z
N MET A 1 -27.92 -14.73 -1.70
CA MET A 1 -28.72 -13.71 -2.43
C MET A 1 -30.18 -14.08 -2.58
N LYS A 2 -30.55 -15.30 -3.04
CA LYS A 2 -31.97 -15.76 -2.99
C LYS A 2 -32.54 -15.68 -1.58
N ALA A 3 -31.73 -15.96 -0.54
CA ALA A 3 -32.13 -15.84 0.85
C ALA A 3 -32.59 -14.40 1.24
N VAL A 4 -31.97 -13.35 0.71
CA VAL A 4 -32.36 -11.96 0.99
C VAL A 4 -33.75 -11.64 0.43
N LEU A 5 -34.06 -12.11 -0.77
CA LEU A 5 -35.40 -11.94 -1.34
C LEU A 5 -36.47 -12.76 -0.58
N LEU A 6 -36.12 -13.99 -0.22
CA LEU A 6 -36.99 -14.86 0.57
C LEU A 6 -37.22 -14.30 1.96
N SER A 7 -36.18 -13.77 2.63
CA SER A 7 -36.29 -13.14 3.94
C SER A 7 -37.19 -11.88 3.89
N GLY A 8 -37.02 -11.03 2.87
CA GLY A 8 -37.86 -9.84 2.69
C GLY A 8 -39.34 -10.21 2.46
N ARG A 9 -39.59 -11.22 1.59
CA ARG A 9 -40.95 -11.71 1.31
C ARG A 9 -41.58 -12.35 2.54
N TRP A 10 -40.82 -13.19 3.25
CA TRP A 10 -41.33 -13.85 4.47
C TRP A 10 -41.59 -12.84 5.57
N ALA A 11 -40.66 -11.95 5.87
CA ALA A 11 -40.82 -10.91 6.87
C ALA A 11 -42.02 -9.98 6.58
N GLY A 12 -42.19 -9.55 5.32
CA GLY A 12 -43.32 -8.72 4.92
C GLY A 12 -44.68 -9.45 5.03
N ARG A 13 -44.71 -10.77 4.76
CA ARG A 13 -45.92 -11.58 4.89
C ARG A 13 -46.28 -11.82 6.36
N THR A 14 -45.29 -12.24 7.17
CA THR A 14 -45.47 -12.52 8.62
C THR A 14 -45.96 -11.28 9.34
N ARG A 15 -45.37 -10.13 9.02
CA ARG A 15 -45.76 -8.84 9.62
C ARG A 15 -47.20 -8.44 9.26
N ARG A 16 -47.62 -8.56 8.00
CA ARG A 16 -49.00 -8.27 7.59
C ARG A 16 -50.02 -9.17 8.28
N LEU A 17 -49.72 -10.46 8.33
CA LEU A 17 -50.58 -11.42 9.03
C LEU A 17 -50.68 -11.11 10.55
N GLY A 18 -49.55 -10.77 11.18
CA GLY A 18 -49.54 -10.38 12.60
C GLY A 18 -50.36 -9.11 12.89
N LEU A 19 -50.26 -8.10 12.01
CA LEU A 19 -51.04 -6.88 12.13
C LEU A 19 -52.57 -7.13 11.90
N GLU A 20 -52.93 -7.94 10.92
CA GLU A 20 -54.30 -8.33 10.63
C GLU A 20 -54.93 -9.16 11.79
N GLN A 21 -54.12 -10.05 12.39
CA GLN A 21 -54.56 -10.83 13.57
C GLN A 21 -54.74 -9.95 14.82
N ALA A 22 -53.79 -9.04 15.05
CA ALA A 22 -53.86 -8.10 16.17
C ALA A 22 -55.07 -7.14 16.02
N ALA A 23 -55.34 -6.65 14.83
CA ALA A 23 -56.48 -5.80 14.54
C ALA A 23 -57.85 -6.54 14.76
N LYS A 24 -57.91 -7.83 14.39
CA LYS A 24 -59.13 -8.65 14.59
C LYS A 24 -59.35 -9.05 16.06
N ALA A 25 -58.28 -9.16 16.86
CA ALA A 25 -58.38 -9.69 18.23
C ALA A 25 -58.73 -8.66 19.31
N ALA A 26 -58.57 -7.36 19.12
CA ALA A 26 -58.48 -6.42 20.21
C ALA A 26 -59.31 -5.10 20.07
N GLY A 27 -60.26 -5.00 19.16
CA GLY A 27 -61.16 -3.86 19.03
C GLY A 27 -60.51 -2.55 18.56
N LYS A 28 -61.25 -1.43 18.61
CA LYS A 28 -60.85 -0.12 18.04
C LYS A 28 -59.49 0.42 18.49
N GLY A 29 -59.01 0.10 19.68
CA GLY A 29 -57.69 0.52 20.17
C GLY A 29 -56.50 -0.18 19.48
N ALA A 30 -56.70 -1.42 19.10
CA ALA A 30 -55.65 -2.20 18.40
C ALA A 30 -55.58 -1.86 16.91
N GLU A 31 -56.70 -1.46 16.31
CA GLU A 31 -56.68 -0.93 14.94
C GLU A 31 -55.81 0.33 14.85
N ALA A 32 -55.98 1.27 15.81
CA ALA A 32 -55.14 2.46 15.87
C ALA A 32 -53.67 2.16 16.15
N GLN A 33 -53.35 1.14 16.96
CA GLN A 33 -51.97 0.69 17.18
C GLN A 33 -51.38 0.04 15.92
N ALA A 34 -52.15 -0.80 15.22
CA ALA A 34 -51.69 -1.41 13.95
C ALA A 34 -51.46 -0.35 12.88
N GLU A 35 -52.33 0.66 12.80
CA GLU A 35 -52.15 1.80 11.90
C GLU A 35 -50.90 2.61 12.24
N ASN A 36 -50.64 2.91 13.53
CA ASN A 36 -49.40 3.57 13.96
C ASN A 36 -48.13 2.79 13.60
N VAL A 37 -48.16 1.48 13.72
CA VAL A 37 -47.04 0.63 13.30
C VAL A 37 -46.82 0.70 11.79
N MET A 38 -47.90 0.65 11.00
CA MET A 38 -47.83 0.79 9.54
C MET A 38 -47.31 2.18 9.12
N LEU A 39 -47.74 3.23 9.80
CA LEU A 39 -47.27 4.59 9.55
C LEU A 39 -45.77 4.75 9.87
N ARG A 40 -45.30 4.21 10.98
CA ARG A 40 -43.86 4.20 11.32
C ARG A 40 -43.03 3.51 10.26
N ASP A 41 -43.48 2.35 9.78
CA ASP A 41 -42.81 1.65 8.70
C ASP A 41 -42.77 2.44 7.40
N THR A 42 -43.89 3.12 7.11
CA THR A 42 -43.97 3.97 5.93
C THR A 42 -43.01 5.16 6.05
N ILE A 43 -42.86 5.74 7.22
CA ILE A 43 -41.93 6.83 7.49
C ILE A 43 -40.47 6.32 7.33
N GLU A 44 -40.14 5.20 7.95
CA GLU A 44 -38.81 4.61 7.83
C GLU A 44 -38.46 4.32 6.36
N PHE A 45 -39.36 3.72 5.61
CA PHE A 45 -39.22 3.51 4.18
C PHE A 45 -38.99 4.82 3.41
N LEU A 46 -39.74 5.87 3.72
CA LEU A 46 -39.62 7.16 3.06
C LEU A 46 -38.30 7.85 3.41
N VAL A 47 -37.80 7.73 4.64
CA VAL A 47 -36.52 8.25 5.08
C VAL A 47 -35.38 7.53 4.33
N GLU A 48 -35.40 6.20 4.28
CA GLU A 48 -34.38 5.45 3.53
C GLU A 48 -34.42 5.74 2.03
N ARG A 49 -35.61 5.89 1.47
CA ARG A 49 -35.80 6.28 0.09
C ARG A 49 -35.21 7.65 -0.20
N LEU A 50 -35.43 8.61 0.69
CA LEU A 50 -34.85 9.96 0.61
C LEU A 50 -33.34 9.90 0.68
N ALA A 51 -32.77 9.18 1.63
CA ALA A 51 -31.31 8.99 1.78
C ALA A 51 -30.69 8.32 0.55
N CYS A 52 -31.38 7.36 -0.05
CA CYS A 52 -30.92 6.75 -1.32
C CYS A 52 -30.95 7.74 -2.48
N ALA A 53 -32.02 8.54 -2.58
CA ALA A 53 -32.16 9.57 -3.62
C ALA A 53 -31.09 10.66 -3.48
N GLU A 54 -30.82 11.14 -2.27
CA GLU A 54 -29.77 12.13 -2.00
C GLU A 54 -28.38 11.60 -2.35
N ARG A 55 -28.05 10.36 -1.95
CA ARG A 55 -26.81 9.71 -2.34
C ARG A 55 -26.64 9.63 -3.87
N ARG A 56 -27.73 9.35 -4.57
CA ARG A 56 -27.76 9.29 -6.03
C ARG A 56 -27.63 10.66 -6.67
N LEU A 57 -28.25 11.69 -6.14
CA LEU A 57 -28.10 13.07 -6.60
C LEU A 57 -26.66 13.56 -6.43
N ARG A 58 -26.04 13.32 -5.27
CA ARG A 58 -24.61 13.64 -5.03
C ARG A 58 -23.66 12.90 -5.98
N ALA A 59 -24.05 11.71 -6.44
CA ALA A 59 -23.25 10.89 -7.35
C ALA A 59 -23.67 11.01 -8.82
N ALA A 60 -24.69 11.81 -9.17
CA ALA A 60 -25.26 11.89 -10.50
C ALA A 60 -24.23 12.28 -11.58
N HIS A 61 -23.32 13.21 -11.24
CA HIS A 61 -22.24 13.65 -12.12
C HIS A 61 -21.18 12.56 -12.39
N LEU A 62 -21.11 11.52 -11.53
CA LEU A 62 -20.13 10.45 -11.63
C LEU A 62 -20.62 9.22 -12.42
N ARG A 63 -21.89 9.17 -12.83
CA ARG A 63 -22.55 8.04 -13.51
C ARG A 63 -22.22 6.66 -12.88
N LYS A 64 -22.05 6.62 -11.56
CA LYS A 64 -21.69 5.37 -10.86
C LYS A 64 -22.83 4.36 -10.94
N PRO A 65 -22.56 3.10 -11.29
CA PRO A 65 -23.56 2.04 -11.24
C PRO A 65 -24.00 1.78 -9.79
N TYR A 66 -25.20 1.23 -9.62
CA TYR A 66 -25.68 0.80 -8.30
C TYR A 66 -24.71 -0.22 -7.70
N SER A 67 -24.28 0.01 -6.45
CA SER A 67 -23.50 -0.96 -5.69
C SER A 67 -24.27 -2.24 -5.43
N LEU A 68 -23.60 -3.32 -5.04
CA LEU A 68 -24.27 -4.57 -4.68
C LEU A 68 -25.24 -4.38 -3.51
N ALA A 69 -24.82 -3.62 -2.49
CA ALA A 69 -25.63 -3.33 -1.32
C ALA A 69 -26.91 -2.59 -1.70
N GLU A 70 -26.81 -1.54 -2.52
CA GLU A 70 -27.98 -0.80 -3.02
C GLU A 70 -28.93 -1.68 -3.82
N ARG A 71 -28.43 -2.57 -4.68
CA ARG A 71 -29.25 -3.49 -5.46
C ARG A 71 -30.00 -4.48 -4.57
N LEU A 72 -29.30 -5.05 -3.57
CA LEU A 72 -29.90 -5.99 -2.62
C LEU A 72 -30.95 -5.29 -1.76
N HIS A 73 -30.64 -4.09 -1.29
CA HIS A 73 -31.57 -3.28 -0.48
C HIS A 73 -32.85 -2.94 -1.27
N ILE A 74 -32.71 -2.43 -2.49
CA ILE A 74 -33.86 -2.14 -3.37
C ILE A 74 -34.72 -3.38 -3.62
N LEU A 75 -34.09 -4.52 -3.92
CA LEU A 75 -34.82 -5.76 -4.14
C LEU A 75 -35.51 -6.26 -2.87
N TRP A 76 -34.86 -6.13 -1.72
CA TRP A 76 -35.44 -6.48 -0.42
C TRP A 76 -36.64 -5.59 -0.11
N CYS A 77 -36.53 -4.26 -0.29
CA CYS A 77 -37.65 -3.33 -0.09
C CYS A 77 -38.86 -3.63 -1.00
N ILE A 78 -38.61 -3.99 -2.26
CA ILE A 78 -39.68 -4.37 -3.20
C ILE A 78 -40.47 -5.57 -2.67
N GLU A 79 -39.80 -6.59 -2.15
CA GLU A 79 -40.45 -7.78 -1.62
C GLU A 79 -41.09 -7.56 -0.24
N TYR A 80 -40.42 -6.82 0.64
CA TYR A 80 -40.92 -6.53 1.99
C TYR A 80 -42.19 -5.67 2.00
N PHE A 81 -42.17 -4.57 1.25
CA PHE A 81 -43.34 -3.66 1.16
C PHE A 81 -44.35 -4.06 0.09
N GLY A 82 -44.07 -5.10 -0.69
CA GLY A 82 -44.96 -5.58 -1.76
C GLY A 82 -45.13 -4.54 -2.89
N ILE A 83 -44.06 -3.78 -3.21
CA ILE A 83 -44.12 -2.69 -4.18
C ILE A 83 -44.38 -3.22 -5.58
N PRO A 84 -45.47 -2.82 -6.29
CA PRO A 84 -45.68 -3.22 -7.66
C PRO A 84 -44.53 -2.78 -8.57
N ARG A 85 -44.04 -3.67 -9.43
CA ARG A 85 -42.88 -3.40 -10.29
C ARG A 85 -43.03 -2.13 -11.16
N ARG A 86 -44.26 -1.76 -11.50
CA ARG A 86 -44.57 -0.52 -12.23
C ARG A 86 -44.26 0.76 -11.44
N GLN A 87 -44.26 0.68 -10.10
CA GLN A 87 -44.00 1.82 -9.21
C GLN A 87 -42.52 1.97 -8.84
N VAL A 88 -41.70 0.94 -9.07
CA VAL A 88 -40.24 0.95 -8.72
C VAL A 88 -39.50 2.15 -9.30
N PRO A 89 -39.72 2.60 -10.54
CA PRO A 89 -39.05 3.80 -11.06
C PRO A 89 -39.38 5.05 -10.26
N LYS A 90 -40.62 5.17 -9.79
CA LYS A 90 -41.05 6.32 -8.96
C LYS A 90 -40.48 6.24 -7.53
N CYS A 91 -40.31 5.01 -7.01
CA CYS A 91 -39.81 4.81 -5.63
C CYS A 91 -38.29 4.92 -5.52
N PHE A 92 -37.52 4.38 -6.46
CA PHE A 92 -36.09 4.24 -6.32
C PHE A 92 -35.29 4.87 -7.48
N GLY A 93 -35.94 5.49 -8.45
CA GLY A 93 -35.26 6.04 -9.64
C GLY A 93 -34.58 4.97 -10.52
N VAL A 94 -34.97 3.70 -10.36
CA VAL A 94 -34.38 2.58 -11.10
C VAL A 94 -35.34 2.12 -12.21
N ALA A 95 -34.87 2.09 -13.44
CA ALA A 95 -35.70 1.63 -14.57
C ALA A 95 -36.23 0.20 -14.33
N ARG A 96 -37.49 -0.05 -14.67
CA ARG A 96 -38.15 -1.37 -14.57
C ARG A 96 -37.35 -2.49 -15.21
N SER A 97 -36.75 -2.23 -16.37
CA SER A 97 -35.89 -3.16 -17.10
C SER A 97 -34.60 -3.54 -16.30
N THR A 98 -34.07 -2.60 -15.51
CA THR A 98 -32.91 -2.84 -14.66
C THR A 98 -33.24 -3.77 -13.50
N VAL A 99 -34.36 -3.56 -12.84
CA VAL A 99 -34.84 -4.45 -11.77
C VAL A 99 -35.14 -5.85 -12.31
N TRP A 100 -35.81 -5.94 -13.46
CA TRP A 100 -36.09 -7.21 -14.12
C TRP A 100 -34.78 -7.97 -14.44
N ARG A 101 -33.76 -7.25 -14.94
CA ARG A 101 -32.44 -7.82 -15.22
C ARG A 101 -31.75 -8.34 -13.96
N TRP A 102 -31.89 -7.62 -12.83
CA TRP A 102 -31.34 -8.08 -11.56
C TRP A 102 -32.05 -9.34 -11.05
N LEU A 103 -33.38 -9.40 -11.12
CA LEU A 103 -34.17 -10.57 -10.72
C LEU A 103 -33.84 -11.80 -11.59
N ARG A 104 -33.76 -11.62 -12.90
CA ARG A 104 -33.40 -12.71 -13.81
C ARG A 104 -32.01 -13.25 -13.50
N ARG A 105 -31.02 -12.40 -13.27
CA ARG A 105 -29.67 -12.82 -12.87
C ARG A 105 -29.66 -13.63 -11.58
N LEU A 106 -30.51 -13.30 -10.62
CA LEU A 106 -30.65 -14.07 -9.40
C LEU A 106 -31.26 -15.43 -9.65
N GLN A 107 -32.25 -15.53 -10.54
CA GLN A 107 -32.86 -16.79 -10.95
C GLN A 107 -31.86 -17.69 -11.68
N ASP A 108 -31.09 -17.11 -12.59
CA ASP A 108 -30.07 -17.79 -13.38
C ASP A 108 -28.81 -18.19 -12.57
N GLY A 109 -28.75 -17.87 -11.27
CA GLY A 109 -27.59 -18.16 -10.41
C GLY A 109 -26.35 -17.32 -10.69
N VAL A 110 -26.43 -16.34 -11.58
CA VAL A 110 -25.29 -15.54 -12.07
C VAL A 110 -24.85 -14.45 -11.07
N GLY A 111 -25.58 -14.23 -10.00
CA GLY A 111 -25.27 -13.19 -9.01
C GLY A 111 -25.48 -11.75 -9.51
N LEU A 112 -25.66 -10.81 -8.57
CA LEU A 112 -25.84 -9.37 -8.87
C LEU A 112 -24.50 -8.64 -9.10
N CYS A 113 -23.39 -9.25 -8.72
CA CYS A 113 -22.06 -8.72 -8.89
C CYS A 113 -21.58 -8.94 -10.32
N GLY A 114 -21.79 -7.96 -11.15
CA GLY A 114 -21.06 -7.86 -12.40
C GLY A 114 -21.52 -8.77 -13.54
N ARG A 115 -21.06 -8.43 -14.72
CA ARG A 115 -21.00 -9.30 -15.90
C ARG A 115 -20.20 -10.55 -15.51
N LYS A 116 -20.56 -11.76 -15.98
CA LYS A 116 -19.56 -12.78 -16.24
C LYS A 116 -18.42 -12.04 -16.91
N CYS A 117 -17.29 -11.93 -16.22
CA CYS A 117 -16.11 -11.36 -16.83
C CYS A 117 -15.78 -12.30 -17.99
N GLN A 118 -16.30 -11.98 -19.19
CA GLN A 118 -15.69 -12.52 -20.38
C GLN A 118 -14.23 -12.13 -20.23
N GLN A 119 -13.37 -13.13 -20.21
CA GLN A 119 -11.93 -12.90 -20.12
C GLN A 119 -11.59 -11.91 -21.21
N SER A 120 -11.39 -10.66 -20.82
CA SER A 120 -10.97 -9.63 -21.75
C SER A 120 -9.68 -10.16 -22.38
N MET A 121 -9.54 -10.06 -23.71
CA MET A 121 -8.27 -10.36 -24.40
C MET A 121 -7.08 -9.55 -23.83
N ARG A 122 -7.35 -8.57 -22.98
CA ARG A 122 -6.37 -7.76 -22.25
C ARG A 122 -6.18 -8.20 -20.79
N ARG A 123 -6.71 -9.34 -20.39
CA ARG A 123 -6.50 -9.86 -19.03
C ARG A 123 -5.04 -10.24 -18.87
N THR A 124 -4.43 -9.87 -17.75
CA THR A 124 -3.12 -10.34 -17.33
C THR A 124 -3.13 -11.86 -17.21
N SER A 125 -2.03 -12.53 -17.54
CA SER A 125 -1.88 -13.97 -17.38
C SER A 125 -2.07 -14.37 -15.91
N GLU A 126 -2.56 -15.57 -15.64
CA GLU A 126 -2.75 -16.07 -14.26
C GLU A 126 -1.43 -16.16 -13.51
N GLU A 127 -0.33 -16.46 -14.19
CA GLU A 127 1.02 -16.49 -13.63
C GLU A 127 1.45 -15.12 -13.11
N LEU A 128 1.19 -14.05 -13.90
CA LEU A 128 1.48 -12.69 -13.47
C LEU A 128 0.57 -12.26 -12.32
N GLU A 129 -0.70 -12.65 -12.33
CA GLU A 129 -1.62 -12.38 -11.22
C GLU A 129 -1.14 -13.08 -9.93
N ARG A 130 -0.69 -14.34 -10.02
CA ARG A 130 -0.11 -15.09 -8.89
C ARG A 130 1.15 -14.39 -8.35
N LEU A 131 2.05 -13.96 -9.23
CA LEU A 131 3.28 -13.26 -8.83
C LEU A 131 2.97 -11.93 -8.13
N VAL A 132 2.00 -11.15 -8.62
CA VAL A 132 1.55 -9.91 -7.97
C VAL A 132 0.98 -10.20 -6.58
N TRP A 133 0.18 -11.26 -6.44
CA TRP A 133 -0.35 -11.69 -5.16
C TRP A 133 0.74 -12.19 -4.20
N GLU A 134 1.71 -12.96 -4.70
CA GLU A 134 2.87 -13.42 -3.92
C GLU A 134 3.65 -12.23 -3.36
N MET A 135 3.99 -11.24 -4.20
CA MET A 135 4.69 -10.03 -3.78
C MET A 135 3.90 -9.23 -2.74
N ALA A 136 2.60 -9.07 -2.93
CA ALA A 136 1.74 -8.32 -2.02
C ALA A 136 1.53 -9.04 -0.69
N SER A 137 1.37 -10.36 -0.69
CA SER A 137 1.17 -11.16 0.52
C SER A 137 2.45 -11.33 1.32
N ALA A 138 3.59 -11.53 0.65
CA ALA A 138 4.88 -11.62 1.31
C ALA A 138 5.33 -10.29 1.92
N ASN A 139 4.84 -9.16 1.42
CA ASN A 139 5.29 -7.83 1.79
C ASN A 139 4.11 -6.86 1.98
N ALA A 140 3.38 -6.98 3.07
CA ALA A 140 2.16 -6.20 3.35
C ALA A 140 2.35 -4.66 3.34
N GLY A 141 3.60 -4.16 3.43
CA GLY A 141 3.92 -2.73 3.35
C GLY A 141 4.22 -2.23 1.93
N TRP A 142 4.22 -3.09 0.92
CA TRP A 142 4.52 -2.67 -0.44
C TRP A 142 3.31 -2.05 -1.12
N GLY A 143 3.43 -0.77 -1.48
CA GLY A 143 2.40 -0.08 -2.27
C GLY A 143 2.46 -0.47 -3.75
N ARG A 144 1.38 -0.18 -4.47
CA ARG A 144 1.22 -0.46 -5.92
C ARG A 144 2.41 -0.02 -6.80
N ARG A 145 3.05 1.11 -6.47
CA ARG A 145 4.22 1.60 -7.23
C ARG A 145 5.44 0.72 -6.99
N HIS A 146 5.64 0.26 -5.75
CA HIS A 146 6.76 -0.60 -5.40
C HIS A 146 6.63 -1.97 -6.08
N ILE A 147 5.44 -2.58 -6.05
CA ILE A 147 5.19 -3.85 -6.74
C ILE A 147 5.43 -3.71 -8.26
N ALA A 148 4.93 -2.62 -8.87
CA ALA A 148 5.15 -2.38 -10.30
C ALA A 148 6.63 -2.18 -10.65
N LEU A 149 7.41 -1.54 -9.79
CA LEU A 149 8.85 -1.37 -9.96
C LEU A 149 9.61 -2.68 -9.77
N MET A 150 9.22 -3.48 -8.76
CA MET A 150 9.79 -4.81 -8.54
C MET A 150 9.55 -5.73 -9.74
N LEU A 151 8.33 -5.72 -10.32
CA LEU A 151 8.06 -6.40 -11.58
C LEU A 151 8.93 -5.87 -12.72
N GLY A 152 9.21 -4.57 -12.72
CA GLY A 152 10.15 -3.94 -13.67
C GLY A 152 11.56 -4.52 -13.61
N THR A 153 12.09 -4.83 -12.42
CA THR A 153 13.40 -5.48 -12.26
C THR A 153 13.43 -6.91 -12.80
N LEU A 154 12.25 -7.54 -12.88
CA LEU A 154 12.06 -8.87 -13.48
C LEU A 154 11.81 -8.81 -15.00
N GLY A 155 11.94 -7.65 -15.63
CA GLY A 155 11.64 -7.46 -17.03
C GLY A 155 10.15 -7.39 -17.38
N ILE A 156 9.25 -7.37 -16.38
CA ILE A 156 7.81 -7.35 -16.58
C ILE A 156 7.29 -5.90 -16.50
N PHE A 157 6.69 -5.41 -17.56
CA PHE A 157 5.99 -4.14 -17.51
C PHE A 157 4.55 -4.31 -17.01
N LEU A 158 4.24 -3.75 -15.85
CA LEU A 158 2.87 -3.61 -15.34
C LEU A 158 2.66 -2.18 -14.82
N ALA A 159 1.62 -1.52 -15.33
CA ALA A 159 1.29 -0.18 -14.83
C ALA A 159 0.88 -0.24 -13.35
N ALA A 160 1.35 0.70 -12.54
CA ALA A 160 1.02 0.74 -11.10
C ALA A 160 -0.50 0.84 -10.82
N SER A 161 -1.30 1.36 -11.76
CA SER A 161 -2.77 1.37 -11.70
C SER A 161 -3.41 -0.01 -11.92
N THR A 162 -2.70 -0.96 -12.54
CA THR A 162 -3.20 -2.32 -12.79
C THR A 162 -3.05 -3.21 -11.55
N VAL A 163 -2.05 -2.96 -10.71
CA VAL A 163 -1.81 -3.75 -9.48
C VAL A 163 -3.04 -3.80 -8.56
N PRO A 164 -3.71 -2.68 -8.19
CA PRO A 164 -4.94 -2.74 -7.41
C PRO A 164 -6.06 -3.52 -8.10
N ASN A 165 -6.17 -3.41 -9.43
CA ASN A 165 -7.19 -4.13 -10.18
C ASN A 165 -6.99 -5.65 -10.14
N ILE A 166 -5.73 -6.11 -10.07
CA ILE A 166 -5.39 -7.52 -9.87
C ILE A 166 -5.72 -7.93 -8.44
N LEU A 167 -5.32 -7.13 -7.45
CA LEU A 167 -5.55 -7.42 -6.02
C LEU A 167 -7.03 -7.34 -5.60
N LEU A 168 -7.88 -6.65 -6.36
CA LEU A 168 -9.34 -6.63 -6.16
C LEU A 168 -10.06 -7.83 -6.79
N ARG A 169 -9.37 -8.62 -7.63
CA ARG A 169 -9.93 -9.85 -8.16
C ARG A 169 -9.94 -10.94 -7.10
N PRO A 170 -10.88 -11.91 -7.16
CA PRO A 170 -10.79 -13.05 -6.25
C PRO A 170 -9.43 -13.72 -6.46
N LYS A 171 -8.70 -13.87 -5.35
CA LYS A 171 -7.40 -14.54 -5.31
C LYS A 171 -7.51 -15.92 -5.97
N PRO A 172 -6.60 -16.29 -6.86
CA PRO A 172 -6.43 -17.70 -7.17
C PRO A 172 -6.03 -18.39 -5.87
N ARG A 173 -6.95 -19.15 -5.30
CA ARG A 173 -6.99 -19.73 -3.95
C ARG A 173 -5.65 -19.82 -3.22
N SER A 174 -5.44 -18.91 -2.32
CA SER A 174 -4.73 -18.96 -1.02
C SER A 174 -4.90 -17.59 -0.33
N GLU A 175 -5.19 -17.54 0.96
CA GLU A 175 -5.82 -16.43 1.68
C GLU A 175 -4.86 -15.32 2.18
N GLY A 176 -5.38 -14.07 2.33
CA GLY A 176 -4.73 -12.96 3.04
C GLY A 176 -5.20 -11.54 2.65
N THR A 177 -5.53 -10.73 3.62
CA THR A 177 -6.36 -9.50 3.64
C THR A 177 -5.64 -8.17 3.26
N PRO A 178 -6.35 -7.11 2.85
CA PRO A 178 -5.78 -5.87 2.29
C PRO A 178 -5.70 -4.67 3.25
N ALA A 179 -4.95 -3.65 2.89
CA ALA A 179 -4.97 -2.31 3.51
C ALA A 179 -4.84 -1.15 2.51
N ALA A 180 -5.38 0.01 2.89
CA ALA A 180 -5.77 1.14 2.08
C ALA A 180 -4.70 2.23 1.84
N ALA A 181 -4.98 3.12 0.87
CA ALA A 181 -4.11 4.19 0.37
C ALA A 181 -4.56 5.59 0.76
N ALA A 182 -3.64 6.54 0.84
CA ALA A 182 -3.92 7.98 0.77
C ALA A 182 -2.75 8.76 0.14
N GLY A 183 -3.05 9.72 -0.72
CA GLY A 183 -2.08 10.59 -1.38
C GLY A 183 -2.11 12.03 -0.85
N LYS A 184 -1.08 12.83 -1.12
CA LYS A 184 -1.00 14.28 -0.85
C LYS A 184 -0.13 15.05 -1.85
N PRO A 185 -0.26 16.39 -1.96
CA PRO A 185 0.10 17.20 -3.12
C PRO A 185 1.54 17.72 -3.19
N GLU A 186 1.93 18.26 -4.34
CA GLU A 186 3.28 18.72 -4.69
C GLU A 186 3.54 20.18 -4.30
N GLU A 187 4.73 20.44 -3.74
CA GLU A 187 5.27 21.78 -3.49
C GLU A 187 6.61 22.01 -4.24
N LYS A 188 6.91 23.29 -4.53
CA LYS A 188 8.01 23.75 -5.39
C LYS A 188 9.41 23.39 -4.85
N LYS A 189 10.29 22.96 -5.77
CA LYS A 189 11.62 22.41 -5.49
C LYS A 189 12.67 23.42 -5.05
N PRO A 190 13.38 23.25 -3.92
CA PRO A 190 14.61 23.98 -3.61
C PRO A 190 15.80 23.41 -4.40
N ARG A 191 16.86 24.23 -4.56
CA ARG A 191 18.10 23.83 -5.26
C ARG A 191 18.72 22.59 -4.63
N GLN A 192 18.67 21.47 -5.35
CA GLN A 192 19.20 20.16 -4.96
C GLN A 192 20.70 20.07 -5.28
N ILE A 193 21.47 19.48 -4.36
CA ILE A 193 22.86 19.09 -4.66
C ILE A 193 22.78 17.95 -5.66
N VAL A 194 23.28 18.17 -6.88
CA VAL A 194 23.28 17.17 -7.93
C VAL A 194 24.56 16.35 -7.82
N ALA A 195 24.44 15.12 -7.32
CA ALA A 195 25.51 14.15 -7.39
C ALA A 195 25.66 13.69 -8.86
N ARG A 196 26.89 13.58 -9.36
CA ARG A 196 27.18 13.34 -10.78
C ARG A 196 27.71 11.93 -11.07
N TYR A 197 28.27 11.24 -10.09
CA TYR A 197 28.86 9.91 -10.21
C TYR A 197 28.85 9.22 -8.82
N PRO A 198 29.04 7.90 -8.75
CA PRO A 198 29.16 7.18 -7.48
C PRO A 198 30.26 7.76 -6.58
N ASN A 199 30.01 7.83 -5.29
CA ASN A 199 30.94 8.43 -4.30
C ASN A 199 31.23 9.93 -4.54
N HIS A 200 30.39 10.63 -5.30
CA HIS A 200 30.51 12.09 -5.39
C HIS A 200 30.05 12.78 -4.10
N VAL A 201 28.92 12.38 -3.58
CA VAL A 201 28.32 12.99 -2.36
C VAL A 201 27.66 11.89 -1.54
N TRP A 202 28.10 11.72 -0.31
CA TRP A 202 27.37 10.94 0.67
C TRP A 202 26.62 11.86 1.64
N SER A 203 25.46 11.41 2.12
CA SER A 203 24.87 12.01 3.31
C SER A 203 24.80 11.00 4.43
N VAL A 204 25.09 11.47 5.63
CA VAL A 204 25.21 10.66 6.83
C VAL A 204 24.34 11.27 7.90
N ASP A 205 23.65 10.41 8.61
CA ASP A 205 22.80 10.80 9.73
C ASP A 205 22.72 9.66 10.75
N ARG A 206 22.40 10.02 12.00
CA ARG A 206 22.18 9.07 13.08
C ARG A 206 20.71 8.95 13.40
N THR A 207 20.30 7.76 13.73
CA THR A 207 18.92 7.53 14.13
C THR A 207 18.85 6.73 15.42
N ARG A 208 17.91 7.09 16.29
CA ARG A 208 17.66 6.36 17.52
C ARG A 208 16.83 5.11 17.24
N VAL A 209 17.29 3.98 17.78
CA VAL A 209 16.59 2.70 17.81
C VAL A 209 16.43 2.29 19.27
N LEU A 210 15.36 1.56 19.59
CA LEU A 210 15.06 1.10 20.96
C LEU A 210 15.14 -0.43 21.02
N PRO A 211 16.33 -1.02 21.19
CA PRO A 211 16.46 -2.45 21.52
C PRO A 211 15.69 -2.78 22.81
N TRP A 212 15.06 -3.93 22.87
CA TRP A 212 14.19 -4.34 23.97
C TRP A 212 13.03 -3.39 24.28
N GLY A 213 12.81 -2.35 23.43
CA GLY A 213 11.82 -1.31 23.67
C GLY A 213 12.15 -0.33 24.82
N LEU A 214 13.29 -0.48 25.48
CA LEU A 214 13.65 0.24 26.70
C LEU A 214 14.92 1.07 26.58
N TRP A 215 15.96 0.52 25.96
CA TRP A 215 17.28 1.16 25.93
C TRP A 215 17.55 1.85 24.58
N PRO A 216 17.67 3.18 24.56
CA PRO A 216 17.97 3.89 23.31
C PRO A 216 19.41 3.61 22.87
N THR A 217 19.55 3.14 21.63
CA THR A 217 20.84 3.02 20.96
C THR A 217 20.82 3.79 19.66
N TRP A 218 21.99 4.10 19.12
CA TRP A 218 22.11 4.84 17.89
C TRP A 218 22.49 3.90 16.74
N ALA A 219 21.98 4.18 15.57
CA ALA A 219 22.41 3.57 14.32
C ALA A 219 22.89 4.65 13.36
N LEU A 220 24.04 4.45 12.76
CA LEU A 220 24.56 5.29 11.69
C LEU A 220 24.01 4.80 10.35
N VAL A 221 23.56 5.74 9.53
CA VAL A 221 23.14 5.46 8.15
C VAL A 221 23.83 6.44 7.22
N ALA A 222 24.57 5.90 6.25
CA ALA A 222 25.19 6.68 5.20
C ALA A 222 24.70 6.20 3.82
N ILE A 223 24.40 7.15 2.93
CA ILE A 223 23.89 6.87 1.60
C ILE A 223 24.62 7.69 0.53
N ASP A 224 24.96 7.04 -0.57
CA ASP A 224 25.43 7.73 -1.77
C ASP A 224 24.29 8.42 -2.52
N HIS A 225 24.40 9.72 -2.74
CA HIS A 225 23.37 10.53 -3.38
C HIS A 225 23.15 10.20 -4.86
N PHE A 226 24.16 9.72 -5.56
CA PHE A 226 24.04 9.37 -6.98
C PHE A 226 23.29 8.07 -7.18
N SER A 227 23.84 7.00 -6.60
CA SER A 227 23.32 5.65 -6.78
C SER A 227 22.22 5.27 -5.83
N ARG A 228 22.02 6.04 -4.75
CA ARG A 228 21.10 5.68 -3.66
C ARG A 228 21.51 4.43 -2.88
N LYS A 229 22.77 3.97 -3.01
CA LYS A 229 23.30 2.84 -2.26
C LYS A 229 23.51 3.21 -0.80
N VAL A 230 23.07 2.37 0.11
CA VAL A 230 23.44 2.45 1.53
C VAL A 230 24.88 1.98 1.66
N VAL A 231 25.78 2.90 1.98
CA VAL A 231 27.22 2.65 2.08
C VAL A 231 27.66 2.34 3.51
N ALA A 232 26.92 2.79 4.50
CA ALA A 232 27.03 2.37 5.89
C ALA A 232 25.65 2.21 6.52
N SER A 233 25.48 1.16 7.33
CA SER A 233 24.31 0.92 8.16
C SER A 233 24.75 0.02 9.31
N CYS A 234 25.07 0.60 10.45
CA CYS A 234 25.61 -0.13 11.60
C CYS A 234 25.11 0.46 12.92
N PRO A 235 25.05 -0.33 14.01
CA PRO A 235 24.79 0.19 15.33
C PRO A 235 26.02 1.00 15.81
N LEU A 236 25.78 1.97 16.70
CA LEU A 236 26.81 2.67 17.41
C LEU A 236 26.74 2.25 18.88
N GLU A 237 27.83 1.75 19.43
CA GLU A 237 27.87 1.28 20.82
C GLU A 237 27.71 2.42 21.84
N GLY A 238 27.96 3.67 21.41
CA GLY A 238 27.79 4.83 22.26
C GLY A 238 27.51 6.12 21.49
N PRO A 239 27.24 7.22 22.22
CA PRO A 239 26.96 8.54 21.63
C PRO A 239 28.21 9.26 21.13
N ASN A 240 29.42 8.73 21.34
CA ASN A 240 30.70 9.38 21.09
C ASN A 240 31.05 9.49 19.61
N ALA A 241 31.80 10.52 19.24
CA ALA A 241 32.28 10.73 17.89
C ALA A 241 33.21 9.57 17.40
N GLY A 242 33.92 8.90 18.31
CA GLY A 242 34.80 7.76 17.97
C GLY A 242 34.08 6.65 17.24
N TRP A 243 32.90 6.23 17.69
CA TRP A 243 32.10 5.19 17.03
C TRP A 243 31.62 5.60 15.63
N VAL A 244 31.31 6.89 15.46
CA VAL A 244 30.93 7.44 14.15
C VAL A 244 32.13 7.44 13.19
N VAL A 245 33.32 7.80 13.69
CA VAL A 245 34.56 7.82 12.92
C VAL A 245 34.95 6.42 12.46
N GLU A 246 34.93 5.45 13.37
CA GLU A 246 35.22 4.05 13.06
C GLU A 246 34.28 3.49 11.99
N ALA A 247 32.97 3.70 12.16
CA ALA A 247 31.97 3.28 11.20
C ALA A 247 32.11 3.94 9.83
N LEU A 248 32.49 5.22 9.79
CA LEU A 248 32.76 5.94 8.54
C LEU A 248 34.05 5.48 7.88
N GLU A 249 35.11 5.22 8.65
CA GLU A 249 36.40 4.74 8.14
C GLU A 249 36.24 3.35 7.51
N GLU A 250 35.51 2.45 8.16
CA GLU A 250 35.15 1.16 7.59
C GLU A 250 34.36 1.29 6.27
N ALA A 251 33.41 2.23 6.23
CA ALA A 251 32.65 2.49 5.01
C ALA A 251 33.53 3.04 3.88
N PHE A 252 34.52 3.90 4.20
CA PHE A 252 35.48 4.41 3.23
C PHE A 252 36.39 3.31 2.68
N LEU A 253 36.83 2.42 3.54
CA LEU A 253 37.63 1.25 3.12
C LEU A 253 36.86 0.30 2.20
N ARG A 254 35.57 0.09 2.51
CA ARG A 254 34.72 -0.85 1.78
C ARG A 254 34.22 -0.32 0.43
N SER A 255 33.83 0.95 0.38
CA SER A 255 33.11 1.53 -0.76
C SER A 255 33.89 2.63 -1.48
N GLY A 256 35.09 2.99 -0.98
CA GLY A 256 35.85 4.17 -1.39
C GLY A 256 35.30 5.45 -0.72
N PRO A 257 36.19 6.41 -0.42
CA PRO A 257 35.78 7.67 0.22
C PRO A 257 34.97 8.55 -0.75
N PRO A 258 33.97 9.29 -0.27
CA PRO A 258 33.25 10.25 -1.09
C PRO A 258 34.09 11.53 -1.30
N LYS A 259 33.80 12.27 -2.36
CA LYS A 259 34.39 13.62 -2.53
C LYS A 259 33.80 14.61 -1.54
N HIS A 260 32.53 14.48 -1.22
CA HIS A 260 31.82 15.33 -0.26
C HIS A 260 30.96 14.48 0.67
N ILE A 261 30.93 14.86 1.95
CA ILE A 261 30.00 14.31 2.93
C ILE A 261 29.07 15.40 3.43
N ILE A 262 27.80 15.10 3.54
CA ILE A 262 26.76 15.98 4.10
C ILE A 262 26.32 15.39 5.42
N THR A 263 26.45 16.18 6.48
CA THR A 263 26.00 15.84 7.83
C THR A 263 25.09 16.95 8.37
N ASP A 264 24.40 16.68 9.43
CA ASP A 264 23.83 17.74 10.26
C ASP A 264 24.94 18.42 11.11
N GLN A 265 24.56 19.41 11.92
CA GLN A 265 25.48 20.16 12.80
C GLN A 265 25.57 19.53 14.19
N GLU A 266 25.32 18.24 14.34
CA GLU A 266 25.52 17.56 15.62
C GLU A 266 27.02 17.52 16.00
N GLY A 267 27.31 17.64 17.31
CA GLY A 267 28.67 17.68 17.83
C GLY A 267 29.57 16.50 17.45
N VAL A 268 28.97 15.32 17.22
CA VAL A 268 29.68 14.12 16.76
C VAL A 268 30.24 14.24 15.35
N PHE A 269 29.68 15.10 14.51
CA PHE A 269 30.15 15.36 13.15
C PHE A 269 31.00 16.64 13.03
N THR A 270 30.92 17.54 14.01
CA THR A 270 31.62 18.84 14.01
C THR A 270 32.89 18.84 14.87
N GLY A 271 33.12 17.77 15.66
CA GLY A 271 34.27 17.64 16.54
C GLY A 271 35.58 17.37 15.81
N GLU A 272 36.71 17.60 16.45
CA GLU A 272 38.06 17.41 15.92
C GLU A 272 38.27 15.99 15.38
N VAL A 273 37.86 14.96 16.12
CA VAL A 273 38.04 13.54 15.75
C VAL A 273 37.41 13.24 14.38
N SER A 274 36.21 13.78 14.12
CA SER A 274 35.56 13.65 12.83
C SER A 274 36.27 14.48 11.75
N GLY A 275 36.74 15.66 12.10
CA GLY A 275 37.52 16.53 11.22
C GLY A 275 38.82 15.86 10.76
N ASP A 276 39.55 15.22 11.68
CA ASP A 276 40.80 14.50 11.39
C ASP A 276 40.58 13.31 10.44
N LEU A 277 39.52 12.53 10.62
CA LEU A 277 39.16 11.48 9.68
C LEU A 277 38.95 12.05 8.26
N LEU A 278 38.10 13.07 8.15
CA LEU A 278 37.74 13.66 6.87
C LEU A 278 38.95 14.30 6.18
N TRP A 279 39.84 14.93 6.94
CA TRP A 279 41.10 15.47 6.43
C TRP A 279 42.04 14.36 5.90
N ARG A 280 42.24 13.27 6.68
CA ARG A 280 43.05 12.11 6.32
C ARG A 280 42.61 11.50 5.00
N TRP A 281 41.29 11.38 4.81
CA TRP A 281 40.69 10.80 3.59
C TRP A 281 40.41 11.84 2.49
N LYS A 282 40.81 13.12 2.67
CA LYS A 282 40.57 14.24 1.74
C LYS A 282 39.08 14.42 1.37
N VAL A 283 38.18 14.14 2.31
CA VAL A 283 36.73 14.29 2.14
C VAL A 283 36.31 15.70 2.58
N LYS A 284 35.53 16.40 1.76
CA LYS A 284 35.05 17.75 2.08
C LYS A 284 33.69 17.67 2.76
N GLN A 285 33.64 18.12 4.01
CA GLN A 285 32.38 18.19 4.75
C GLN A 285 31.54 19.38 4.31
N ARG A 286 30.24 19.17 4.29
CA ARG A 286 29.21 20.19 4.09
C ARG A 286 28.09 19.96 5.10
N PHE A 287 27.61 21.03 5.69
CA PHE A 287 26.46 20.94 6.60
C PHE A 287 25.15 21.13 5.83
N GLY A 288 24.18 20.33 6.17
CA GLY A 288 22.81 20.52 5.66
C GLY A 288 22.28 21.87 6.14
N ALA A 289 21.66 22.63 5.25
CA ALA A 289 21.08 23.92 5.62
C ALA A 289 19.95 23.74 6.63
N VAL A 290 20.05 24.35 7.80
CA VAL A 290 19.00 24.36 8.83
C VAL A 290 17.70 24.89 8.22
N GLY A 291 16.61 24.11 8.36
CA GLY A 291 15.29 24.49 7.84
C GLY A 291 15.07 24.31 6.34
N ARG A 292 16.04 23.76 5.59
CA ARG A 292 15.88 23.47 4.16
C ARG A 292 16.03 21.97 3.87
N HIS A 293 14.92 21.32 3.58
CA HIS A 293 14.80 19.85 3.40
C HIS A 293 15.54 19.23 2.19
N GLY A 294 16.39 19.96 1.46
CA GLY A 294 16.92 19.49 0.17
C GLY A 294 18.08 18.50 0.26
N SER A 295 19.06 18.70 1.17
CA SER A 295 20.29 17.90 1.22
C SER A 295 20.20 16.70 2.18
N ILE A 296 19.46 16.79 3.26
CA ILE A 296 19.27 15.74 4.27
C ILE A 296 18.06 14.84 3.94
N ALA A 297 17.13 15.33 3.12
CA ALA A 297 15.90 14.60 2.76
C ALA A 297 16.12 13.20 2.15
N VAL A 298 17.29 12.94 1.56
CA VAL A 298 17.63 11.62 1.02
C VAL A 298 17.87 10.65 2.17
N THR A 299 18.68 11.02 3.16
CA THR A 299 18.99 10.21 4.34
C THR A 299 17.76 10.02 5.22
N GLU A 300 16.98 11.09 5.46
CA GLU A 300 15.72 11.01 6.18
C GLU A 300 14.77 9.99 5.58
N ARG A 301 14.70 9.92 4.24
CA ARG A 301 13.87 8.93 3.53
C ARG A 301 14.37 7.51 3.72
N VAL A 302 15.69 7.30 3.71
CA VAL A 302 16.29 5.98 3.99
C VAL A 302 16.01 5.56 5.44
N ILE A 303 16.26 6.46 6.39
CA ILE A 303 15.96 6.23 7.81
C ILE A 303 14.48 5.95 8.03
N ARG A 304 13.60 6.66 7.33
CA ARG A 304 12.17 6.38 7.37
C ARG A 304 11.86 4.97 6.83
N THR A 305 12.48 4.56 5.72
CA THR A 305 12.33 3.20 5.19
C THR A 305 12.86 2.18 6.19
N LEU A 306 14.04 2.40 6.77
CA LEU A 306 14.62 1.54 7.81
C LEU A 306 13.66 1.37 8.99
N LYS A 307 13.15 2.46 9.56
CA LYS A 307 12.27 2.41 10.75
C LYS A 307 10.92 1.77 10.45
N TYR A 308 10.24 2.21 9.39
CA TYR A 308 8.83 1.89 9.15
C TYR A 308 8.61 0.68 8.22
N GLU A 309 9.53 0.41 7.29
CA GLU A 309 9.37 -0.72 6.38
C GLU A 309 10.19 -1.94 6.82
N TRP A 310 11.23 -1.75 7.66
CA TRP A 310 12.15 -2.80 8.08
C TRP A 310 12.06 -3.09 9.59
N LEU A 311 12.57 -2.23 10.46
CA LEU A 311 12.65 -2.48 11.90
C LEU A 311 11.28 -2.65 12.57
N ARG A 312 10.24 -1.94 12.12
CA ARG A 312 8.89 -2.10 12.66
C ARG A 312 8.30 -3.51 12.50
N ARG A 313 8.87 -4.33 11.62
CA ARG A 313 8.43 -5.71 11.41
C ARG A 313 9.01 -6.68 12.46
N VAL A 314 10.05 -6.25 13.15
CA VAL A 314 10.68 -7.02 14.22
C VAL A 314 10.02 -6.63 15.53
N PRO A 315 9.31 -7.56 16.21
CA PRO A 315 8.58 -7.25 17.45
C PRO A 315 9.50 -6.74 18.55
N VAL A 316 10.67 -7.35 18.69
CA VAL A 316 11.67 -7.01 19.71
C VAL A 316 13.08 -7.14 19.13
N ILE A 317 13.86 -6.07 19.19
CA ILE A 317 15.28 -6.07 18.84
C ILE A 317 16.08 -6.50 20.08
N ARG A 318 16.78 -7.63 20.01
CA ARG A 318 17.43 -8.33 21.14
C ARG A 318 18.90 -7.91 21.31
N GLY A 319 19.14 -6.61 21.56
CA GLY A 319 20.50 -6.09 21.79
C GLY A 319 21.19 -5.58 20.53
N LEU A 320 22.48 -5.25 20.66
CA LEU A 320 23.31 -4.65 19.60
C LEU A 320 23.60 -5.64 18.48
N ASP A 321 23.98 -6.86 18.79
CA ASP A 321 24.31 -7.90 17.78
C ASP A 321 23.13 -8.18 16.86
N HIS A 322 21.92 -8.26 17.45
CA HIS A 322 20.71 -8.44 16.65
C HIS A 322 20.40 -7.21 15.80
N LEU A 323 20.65 -6.00 16.33
CA LEU A 323 20.49 -4.77 15.56
C LEU A 323 21.51 -4.71 14.43
N GLU A 324 22.73 -5.14 14.62
CA GLU A 324 23.76 -5.21 13.59
C GLU A 324 23.32 -6.10 12.41
N VAL A 325 22.85 -7.32 12.71
CA VAL A 325 22.29 -8.23 11.69
C VAL A 325 21.16 -7.56 10.93
N LEU A 326 20.22 -6.92 11.62
CA LEU A 326 19.08 -6.24 10.99
C LEU A 326 19.50 -5.09 10.09
N LEU A 327 20.52 -4.33 10.49
CA LEU A 327 21.05 -3.20 9.72
C LEU A 327 21.85 -3.66 8.51
N ALA A 328 22.64 -4.74 8.64
CA ALA A 328 23.35 -5.36 7.53
C ALA A 328 22.39 -5.96 6.49
N GLU A 329 21.36 -6.66 6.94
CA GLU A 329 20.29 -7.17 6.09
C GLU A 329 19.51 -6.04 5.40
N PHE A 330 19.24 -4.94 6.10
CA PHE A 330 18.62 -3.76 5.54
C PHE A 330 19.48 -3.16 4.42
N ALA A 331 20.77 -2.97 4.64
CA ALA A 331 21.70 -2.44 3.63
C ALA A 331 21.72 -3.34 2.38
N CYS A 332 21.77 -4.65 2.56
CA CYS A 332 21.66 -5.63 1.48
C CYS A 332 20.33 -5.52 0.73
N TYR A 333 19.20 -5.57 1.45
CA TYR A 333 17.86 -5.43 0.85
C TYR A 333 17.73 -4.11 0.09
N TYR A 334 18.03 -3.00 0.74
CA TYR A 334 17.86 -1.66 0.17
C TYR A 334 18.71 -1.42 -1.07
N SER A 335 19.98 -1.88 -1.05
CA SER A 335 20.94 -1.62 -2.12
C SER A 335 20.86 -2.62 -3.28
N SER A 336 20.66 -3.92 -2.98
CA SER A 336 20.77 -4.97 -4.01
C SER A 336 19.45 -5.56 -4.48
N TRP A 337 18.35 -5.33 -3.74
CA TRP A 337 17.08 -5.95 -4.04
C TRP A 337 15.92 -4.95 -4.24
N ARG A 338 15.99 -3.77 -3.64
CA ARG A 338 14.91 -2.80 -3.68
C ARG A 338 15.05 -1.85 -4.88
N PRO A 339 14.11 -1.87 -5.84
CA PRO A 339 14.13 -0.94 -6.96
C PRO A 339 13.74 0.47 -6.53
N HIS A 340 14.38 1.47 -7.11
CA HIS A 340 14.17 2.87 -6.78
C HIS A 340 13.52 3.66 -7.91
N THR A 341 12.49 4.44 -7.58
CA THR A 341 11.79 5.29 -8.57
C THR A 341 12.69 6.36 -9.17
N THR A 342 13.61 6.92 -8.39
CA THR A 342 14.56 7.94 -8.85
C THR A 342 15.65 7.39 -9.77
N LEU A 343 15.77 6.06 -9.85
CA LEU A 343 16.70 5.33 -10.70
C LEU A 343 15.95 4.56 -11.81
N ASP A 344 14.76 5.04 -12.18
CA ASP A 344 13.89 4.40 -13.19
C ASP A 344 13.61 2.91 -12.95
N GLY A 345 13.64 2.48 -11.68
CA GLY A 345 13.42 1.10 -11.29
C GLY A 345 14.70 0.28 -11.13
N ALA A 346 15.86 0.84 -11.37
CA ALA A 346 17.12 0.15 -11.06
C ALA A 346 17.30 -0.05 -9.55
N VAL A 347 18.09 -1.07 -9.19
CA VAL A 347 18.61 -1.23 -7.83
C VAL A 347 19.88 -0.40 -7.63
N PRO A 348 20.08 0.19 -6.44
CA PRO A 348 21.21 1.08 -6.16
C PRO A 348 22.59 0.48 -6.47
N GLU A 349 22.81 -0.78 -6.13
CA GLU A 349 24.07 -1.49 -6.34
C GLU A 349 24.50 -1.49 -7.82
N ARG A 350 23.53 -1.70 -8.72
CA ARG A 350 23.77 -1.70 -10.17
C ARG A 350 24.29 -0.35 -10.67
N ILE A 351 23.65 0.71 -10.21
CA ILE A 351 24.02 2.09 -10.58
C ILE A 351 25.36 2.47 -9.95
N HIS A 352 25.62 2.02 -8.71
CA HIS A 352 26.89 2.26 -8.03
C HIS A 352 28.08 1.57 -8.73
N ALA A 353 27.84 0.36 -9.23
CA ALA A 353 28.82 -0.41 -10.01
C ALA A 353 28.97 0.09 -11.47
N GLY A 354 28.28 1.17 -11.87
CA GLY A 354 28.33 1.70 -13.23
C GLY A 354 27.65 0.80 -14.27
N GLN A 355 26.86 -0.18 -13.85
CA GLN A 355 26.17 -1.08 -14.77
C GLN A 355 25.01 -0.38 -15.47
N HIS A 356 24.90 -0.59 -16.77
CA HIS A 356 23.81 -0.02 -17.56
C HIS A 356 22.45 -0.62 -17.15
N TRP A 357 21.47 0.23 -16.95
CA TRP A 357 20.08 -0.14 -16.68
C TRP A 357 19.16 0.38 -17.77
N GLN A 358 18.40 -0.52 -18.37
CA GLN A 358 17.32 -0.15 -19.27
C GLN A 358 15.98 -0.46 -18.63
N LYS A 359 15.10 0.52 -18.63
CA LYS A 359 13.73 0.33 -18.18
C LYS A 359 13.04 -0.71 -19.05
N PRO A 360 12.32 -1.70 -18.47
CA PRO A 360 11.64 -2.72 -19.25
C PRO A 360 10.67 -2.13 -20.28
N ALA A 361 10.63 -2.74 -21.46
CA ALA A 361 9.69 -2.33 -22.50
C ALA A 361 8.24 -2.47 -22.01
N ARG A 362 7.37 -1.53 -22.39
CA ARG A 362 5.97 -1.50 -21.98
C ARG A 362 5.14 -2.70 -22.46
N THR A 363 5.66 -3.44 -23.42
CA THR A 363 5.03 -4.64 -23.99
C THR A 363 5.42 -5.94 -23.28
N ALA A 364 6.50 -5.95 -22.49
CA ALA A 364 6.96 -7.15 -21.80
C ALA A 364 6.01 -7.51 -20.64
N LYS A 365 5.24 -8.58 -20.78
CA LYS A 365 4.26 -9.08 -19.80
C LYS A 365 4.42 -10.56 -19.45
N ALA A 366 5.35 -11.25 -20.12
CA ALA A 366 5.64 -12.65 -19.81
C ALA A 366 6.39 -12.73 -18.48
N VAL A 367 6.03 -13.68 -17.64
CA VAL A 367 6.74 -13.98 -16.39
C VAL A 367 8.02 -14.75 -16.75
N PRO A 368 9.20 -14.26 -16.33
CA PRO A 368 10.45 -14.97 -16.55
C PRO A 368 10.48 -16.32 -15.83
N ALA A 369 11.09 -17.32 -16.45
CA ALA A 369 11.21 -18.65 -15.87
C ALA A 369 12.09 -18.68 -14.61
N HIS A 370 13.09 -17.81 -14.54
CA HIS A 370 14.08 -17.80 -13.46
C HIS A 370 13.97 -16.53 -12.62
N ILE A 371 13.14 -16.57 -11.58
CA ILE A 371 13.01 -15.52 -10.58
C ILE A 371 13.67 -15.99 -9.29
N GLU A 372 14.73 -15.29 -8.89
CA GLU A 372 15.36 -15.48 -7.58
C GLU A 372 14.53 -14.80 -6.50
N ARG A 373 14.32 -15.53 -5.40
CA ARG A 373 13.61 -15.05 -4.20
C ARG A 373 14.57 -15.09 -3.02
N ARG A 374 14.73 -13.99 -2.31
CA ARG A 374 15.49 -13.94 -1.06
C ARG A 374 14.55 -13.59 0.08
N PHE A 375 14.48 -14.49 1.03
CA PHE A 375 13.72 -14.30 2.25
C PHE A 375 14.65 -13.77 3.36
N PHE A 376 14.21 -12.73 4.05
CA PHE A 376 14.86 -12.14 5.22
C PHE A 376 14.07 -12.55 6.45
N PRO A 377 14.56 -13.50 7.26
CA PRO A 377 13.74 -14.19 8.28
C PRO A 377 13.30 -13.27 9.42
N GLU A 378 14.16 -12.38 9.89
CA GLU A 378 13.88 -11.49 11.01
C GLU A 378 12.74 -10.51 10.70
N THR A 379 12.73 -9.96 9.51
CA THR A 379 11.71 -8.99 9.07
C THR A 379 10.60 -9.61 8.24
N ARG A 380 10.69 -10.90 7.91
CA ARG A 380 9.75 -11.62 7.03
C ARG A 380 9.51 -10.91 5.70
N VAL A 381 10.55 -10.29 5.15
CA VAL A 381 10.51 -9.66 3.82
C VAL A 381 11.00 -10.67 2.78
N THR A 382 10.29 -10.78 1.68
CA THR A 382 10.74 -11.53 0.50
C THR A 382 11.05 -10.57 -0.63
N ALA A 383 12.29 -10.58 -1.09
CA ALA A 383 12.74 -9.81 -2.24
C ALA A 383 12.80 -10.68 -3.50
N PHE A 384 12.70 -10.05 -4.66
CA PHE A 384 12.64 -10.73 -5.95
C PHE A 384 13.61 -10.07 -6.93
N ARG A 385 14.32 -10.88 -7.72
CA ARG A 385 15.12 -10.39 -8.87
C ARG A 385 15.20 -11.46 -9.97
N LEU A 386 15.59 -11.05 -11.17
CA LEU A 386 15.98 -12.02 -12.19
C LEU A 386 17.24 -12.74 -11.72
N ALA A 387 17.23 -14.07 -11.76
CA ALA A 387 18.47 -14.81 -11.64
C ALA A 387 19.38 -14.40 -12.80
N ASN A 388 20.63 -14.06 -12.50
CA ASN A 388 21.61 -13.84 -13.57
C ASN A 388 21.69 -15.13 -14.36
N ALA A 389 21.53 -15.04 -15.68
CA ALA A 389 21.98 -16.12 -16.55
C ALA A 389 23.49 -16.28 -16.31
N ALA A 390 23.89 -17.47 -15.84
CA ALA A 390 25.28 -17.82 -15.63
C ALA A 390 26.07 -17.76 -16.95
#